data_051e6f1e356580f2b33d1b93eba16602
#
_entry.id   051e6f1e356580f2b33d1b93eba16602
#
_cell.length_a   1.000
_cell.length_b   1.000
_cell.length_c   1.000
_cell.angle_alpha   90.00
_cell.angle_beta   90.00
_cell.angle_gamma   90.00
#
_symmetry.space_group_name_H-M   'P 1'
#
loop_
_entity.id
_entity.type
_entity.pdbx_description
1 polymer ?
#
loop_
_entity_poly.entity_id
_entity_poly.type
_entity_poly.pdbx_seq_one_letter_code
_entity_poly.pdbx_strand_id
1 'polypeptide(L)'
;RVAIFNTREAYLTYGELTLSGRQEWTLGYFHPLFRELLLFEDVDLEATLQTLYHEAFHHFMSLRIPRAPYWFNEGMAEYMGAIRVEVGRDGKARVAERARVLAGRLQVLKMGLRTAIPFEDLMTQAPAEFYSGPVAFKYAQAWSMVHFFYEASGGRYRPRIEAYGRALASGADARGAFEAAFRDADVKGLEKEWLEYVRALEVPRK
;
A
#
# COMPACT_ATOMS: atom_id res chain seq x y z
N ARG A 1 -1.96 4.68 19.79
CA ARG A 1 -0.62 4.92 20.34
C ARG A 1 0.43 4.59 19.29
N VAL A 2 1.56 5.36 19.26
CA VAL A 2 2.73 5.08 18.42
C VAL A 2 3.92 4.83 19.35
N ALA A 3 4.65 3.76 19.15
CA ALA A 3 5.90 3.47 19.85
C ALA A 3 7.01 3.26 18.81
N ILE A 4 8.06 4.10 18.89
CA ILE A 4 9.24 4.02 18.05
C ILE A 4 10.38 3.54 18.93
N PHE A 5 10.94 2.39 18.61
CA PHE A 5 12.05 1.82 19.35
C PHE A 5 13.38 2.32 18.79
N ASN A 6 14.30 2.64 19.66
CA ASN A 6 15.64 3.13 19.27
C ASN A 6 16.50 2.04 18.60
N THR A 7 16.12 0.78 18.75
CA THR A 7 16.85 -0.34 18.16
C THR A 7 15.89 -1.41 17.65
N ARG A 8 16.31 -2.08 16.58
CA ARG A 8 15.58 -3.25 16.05
C ARG A 8 15.42 -4.36 17.09
N GLU A 9 16.42 -4.58 17.93
CA GLU A 9 16.36 -5.62 18.96
C GLU A 9 15.27 -5.33 20.02
N ALA A 10 15.14 -4.10 20.49
CA ALA A 10 14.09 -3.72 21.42
C ALA A 10 12.68 -3.89 20.80
N TYR A 11 12.53 -3.53 19.52
CA TYR A 11 11.30 -3.76 18.76
C TYR A 11 10.95 -5.24 18.66
N LEU A 12 11.92 -6.10 18.29
CA LEU A 12 11.70 -7.54 18.18
C LEU A 12 11.38 -8.20 19.52
N THR A 13 12.03 -7.77 20.59
CA THR A 13 11.76 -8.26 21.96
C THR A 13 10.35 -7.90 22.42
N TYR A 14 9.90 -6.68 22.13
CA TYR A 14 8.52 -6.28 22.42
C TYR A 14 7.51 -7.11 21.63
N GLY A 15 7.77 -7.35 20.35
CA GLY A 15 6.93 -8.19 19.49
C GLY A 15 6.84 -9.65 20.00
N GLU A 16 7.95 -10.21 20.45
CA GLU A 16 7.99 -11.56 21.04
C GLU A 16 7.13 -11.66 22.31
N LEU A 17 7.16 -10.64 23.14
CA LEU A 17 6.37 -10.58 24.37
C LEU A 17 4.87 -10.38 24.13
N THR A 18 4.49 -9.74 23.02
CA THR A 18 3.10 -9.31 22.77
C THR A 18 2.38 -10.11 21.69
N LEU A 19 3.10 -10.71 20.72
CA LEU A 19 2.56 -11.39 19.54
C LEU A 19 2.90 -12.88 19.45
N SER A 20 3.49 -13.48 20.45
CA SER A 20 3.90 -14.90 20.41
C SER A 20 4.95 -15.21 19.33
N GLY A 21 5.80 -14.25 18.97
CA GLY A 21 6.89 -14.46 18.02
C GLY A 21 7.59 -13.18 17.59
N ARG A 22 8.87 -13.32 17.21
CA ARG A 22 9.69 -12.20 16.72
C ARG A 22 9.24 -11.84 15.30
N GLN A 23 8.95 -10.57 15.07
CA GLN A 23 8.51 -10.04 13.78
C GLN A 23 9.72 -9.64 12.90
N GLU A 24 10.64 -10.57 12.63
CA GLU A 24 11.93 -10.30 11.98
C GLU A 24 11.82 -9.79 10.53
N TRP A 25 10.70 -10.08 9.88
CA TRP A 25 10.43 -9.68 8.48
C TRP A 25 9.79 -8.30 8.33
N THR A 26 9.46 -7.61 9.45
CA THR A 26 8.78 -6.31 9.42
C THR A 26 9.69 -5.19 9.87
N LEU A 27 9.48 -3.99 9.32
CA LEU A 27 10.10 -2.74 9.77
C LEU A 27 9.20 -2.01 10.78
N GLY A 28 7.93 -2.35 10.80
CA GLY A 28 6.90 -1.89 11.70
C GLY A 28 5.66 -2.76 11.56
N TYR A 29 4.71 -2.61 12.46
CA TYR A 29 3.39 -3.23 12.34
C TYR A 29 2.36 -2.51 13.21
N PHE A 30 1.09 -2.64 12.82
CA PHE A 30 -0.04 -2.25 13.65
C PHE A 30 -0.48 -3.44 14.51
N HIS A 31 -0.48 -3.28 15.84
CA HIS A 31 -0.95 -4.28 16.77
C HIS A 31 -2.46 -4.07 17.03
N PRO A 32 -3.36 -4.92 16.51
CA PRO A 32 -4.80 -4.67 16.54
C PRO A 32 -5.39 -4.72 17.95
N LEU A 33 -4.88 -5.61 18.82
CA LEU A 33 -5.38 -5.76 20.19
C LEU A 33 -5.04 -4.55 21.08
N PHE A 34 -3.80 -4.08 21.03
CA PHE A 34 -3.35 -2.91 21.80
C PHE A 34 -3.57 -1.58 21.06
N ARG A 35 -3.97 -1.65 19.79
CA ARG A 35 -4.17 -0.48 18.91
C ARG A 35 -2.93 0.42 18.88
N GLU A 36 -1.78 -0.21 18.73
CA GLU A 36 -0.47 0.43 18.72
C GLU A 36 0.19 0.28 17.36
N LEU A 37 0.80 1.36 16.91
CA LEU A 37 1.74 1.36 15.79
C LEU A 37 3.13 1.18 16.38
N LEU A 38 3.81 0.14 15.99
CA LEU A 38 5.12 -0.24 16.51
C LEU A 38 6.10 -0.24 15.36
N LEU A 39 7.20 0.47 15.52
CA LEU A 39 8.29 0.52 14.54
C LEU A 39 9.60 0.81 15.27
N PHE A 40 10.72 0.57 14.62
CA PHE A 40 12.01 0.99 15.14
C PHE A 40 12.61 2.08 14.24
N GLU A 41 13.48 2.89 14.81
CA GLU A 41 14.20 3.94 14.11
C GLU A 41 15.19 3.29 13.13
N ASP A 42 14.98 3.52 11.83
CA ASP A 42 15.94 3.14 10.79
C ASP A 42 17.05 4.18 10.73
N VAL A 43 18.16 3.84 10.10
CA VAL A 43 19.28 4.77 9.85
C VAL A 43 18.87 5.99 9.02
N ASP A 44 17.76 5.90 8.31
CA ASP A 44 17.15 6.95 7.52
C ASP A 44 15.77 7.32 8.10
N LEU A 45 15.64 8.56 8.58
CA LEU A 45 14.36 9.10 9.08
C LEU A 45 13.25 9.03 8.02
N GLU A 46 13.58 9.19 6.74
CA GLU A 46 12.61 9.10 5.66
C GLU A 46 12.03 7.69 5.54
N ALA A 47 12.87 6.66 5.68
CA ALA A 47 12.43 5.25 5.69
C ALA A 47 11.56 4.96 6.92
N THR A 48 11.93 5.49 8.08
CA THR A 48 11.12 5.39 9.32
C THR A 48 9.75 6.02 9.14
N LEU A 49 9.66 7.21 8.57
CA LEU A 49 8.38 7.90 8.30
C LEU A 49 7.55 7.18 7.24
N GLN A 50 8.17 6.62 6.22
CA GLN A 50 7.48 5.81 5.22
C GLN A 50 6.81 4.59 5.87
N THR A 51 7.52 3.88 6.73
CA THR A 51 6.98 2.76 7.50
C THR A 51 5.84 3.21 8.41
N LEU A 52 6.02 4.32 9.13
CA LEU A 52 4.98 4.89 10.00
C LEU A 52 3.69 5.19 9.23
N TYR A 53 3.78 5.83 8.07
CA TYR A 53 2.59 6.18 7.27
C TYR A 53 1.92 4.93 6.69
N HIS A 54 2.70 3.94 6.28
CA HIS A 54 2.20 2.63 5.82
C HIS A 54 1.37 1.95 6.93
N GLU A 55 1.93 1.82 8.12
CA GLU A 55 1.27 1.15 9.25
C GLU A 55 0.09 1.99 9.81
N ALA A 56 0.21 3.32 9.80
CA ALA A 56 -0.90 4.21 10.16
C ALA A 56 -2.07 4.05 9.20
N PHE A 57 -1.80 3.79 7.91
CA PHE A 57 -2.84 3.53 6.94
C PHE A 57 -3.55 2.20 7.21
N HIS A 58 -2.84 1.14 7.57
CA HIS A 58 -3.45 -0.11 8.00
C HIS A 58 -4.38 0.08 9.20
N HIS A 59 -3.95 0.89 10.19
CA HIS A 59 -4.81 1.24 11.31
C HIS A 59 -6.09 1.97 10.85
N PHE A 60 -5.97 2.97 9.97
CA PHE A 60 -7.12 3.67 9.39
C PHE A 60 -8.06 2.68 8.66
N MET A 61 -7.51 1.79 7.83
CA MET A 61 -8.27 0.78 7.08
C MET A 61 -9.01 -0.18 8.02
N SER A 62 -8.38 -0.61 9.11
CA SER A 62 -9.01 -1.51 10.10
C SER A 62 -10.26 -0.92 10.74
N LEU A 63 -10.35 0.41 10.81
CA LEU A 63 -11.49 1.13 11.36
C LEU A 63 -12.59 1.41 10.32
N ARG A 64 -12.23 1.53 9.06
CA ARG A 64 -13.14 1.97 7.99
C ARG A 64 -13.58 0.84 7.09
N ILE A 65 -12.68 -0.07 6.77
CA ILE A 65 -12.89 -1.20 5.86
C ILE A 65 -12.20 -2.43 6.45
N PRO A 66 -12.66 -2.99 7.57
CA PRO A 66 -11.95 -4.04 8.32
C PRO A 66 -11.75 -5.34 7.53
N ARG A 67 -12.46 -5.52 6.42
CA ARG A 67 -12.35 -6.66 5.51
C ARG A 67 -11.82 -6.25 4.13
N ALA A 68 -11.00 -5.21 4.06
CA ALA A 68 -10.42 -4.78 2.79
C ALA A 68 -9.63 -5.94 2.16
N PRO A 69 -9.80 -6.19 0.85
CA PRO A 69 -8.94 -7.12 0.13
C PRO A 69 -7.48 -6.71 0.24
N TYR A 70 -6.57 -7.68 0.33
CA TYR A 70 -5.16 -7.39 0.62
C TYR A 70 -4.49 -6.52 -0.45
N TRP A 71 -4.79 -6.73 -1.74
CA TRP A 71 -4.24 -5.88 -2.78
C TRP A 71 -4.57 -4.39 -2.54
N PHE A 72 -5.80 -4.09 -2.08
CA PHE A 72 -6.24 -2.72 -1.82
C PHE A 72 -5.64 -2.18 -0.54
N ASN A 73 -5.63 -3.00 0.53
CA ASN A 73 -5.05 -2.62 1.81
C ASN A 73 -3.54 -2.33 1.68
N GLU A 74 -2.79 -3.27 1.09
CA GLU A 74 -1.34 -3.15 0.91
C GLU A 74 -0.98 -2.09 -0.15
N GLY A 75 -1.66 -2.10 -1.30
CA GLY A 75 -1.41 -1.12 -2.36
C GLY A 75 -1.65 0.32 -1.92
N MET A 76 -2.71 0.56 -1.15
CA MET A 76 -3.01 1.87 -0.57
C MET A 76 -2.01 2.24 0.53
N ALA A 77 -1.61 1.29 1.40
CA ALA A 77 -0.62 1.54 2.45
C ALA A 77 0.75 1.90 1.85
N GLU A 78 1.21 1.20 0.82
CA GLU A 78 2.42 1.51 0.06
C GLU A 78 2.34 2.91 -0.60
N TYR A 79 1.20 3.23 -1.22
CA TYR A 79 1.00 4.53 -1.86
C TYR A 79 0.99 5.66 -0.82
N MET A 80 0.32 5.48 0.32
CA MET A 80 0.28 6.47 1.40
C MET A 80 1.60 6.57 2.14
N GLY A 81 2.34 5.46 2.30
CA GLY A 81 3.71 5.45 2.83
C GLY A 81 4.70 6.26 1.99
N ALA A 82 4.44 6.40 0.69
CA ALA A 82 5.28 7.18 -0.21
C ALA A 82 5.04 8.70 -0.14
N ILE A 83 4.10 9.19 0.67
CA ILE A 83 3.84 10.62 0.86
C ILE A 83 4.97 11.24 1.66
N ARG A 84 5.44 12.41 1.21
CA ARG A 84 6.39 13.23 1.96
C ARG A 84 5.67 14.38 2.65
N VAL A 85 5.89 14.51 3.94
CA VAL A 85 5.33 15.58 4.76
C VAL A 85 6.46 16.46 5.25
N GLU A 86 6.29 17.77 5.14
CA GLU A 86 7.20 18.76 5.68
C GLU A 86 6.48 19.63 6.72
N VAL A 87 7.22 20.04 7.75
CA VAL A 87 6.72 20.99 8.74
C VAL A 87 7.20 22.38 8.36
N GLY A 88 6.26 23.27 8.06
CA GLY A 88 6.56 24.64 7.74
C GLY A 88 7.07 25.44 8.95
N ARG A 89 7.59 26.65 8.71
CA ARG A 89 8.05 27.57 9.78
C ARG A 89 6.94 27.96 10.78
N ASP A 90 5.70 27.81 10.39
CA ASP A 90 4.50 28.03 11.21
C ASP A 90 4.12 26.80 12.07
N GLY A 91 4.96 25.75 12.08
CA GLY A 91 4.72 24.50 12.81
C GLY A 91 3.63 23.60 12.19
N LYS A 92 3.08 23.96 11.02
CA LYS A 92 2.04 23.16 10.39
C LYS A 92 2.63 22.13 9.42
N ALA A 93 2.18 20.90 9.56
CA ALA A 93 2.49 19.83 8.61
C ALA A 93 1.76 20.04 7.27
N ARG A 94 2.47 19.88 6.17
CA ARG A 94 1.95 19.96 4.79
C ARG A 94 2.50 18.82 3.97
N VAL A 95 1.67 18.29 3.08
CA VAL A 95 2.15 17.32 2.10
C VAL A 95 3.00 18.07 1.07
N ALA A 96 4.31 17.80 1.09
CA ALA A 96 5.28 18.38 0.17
C ALA A 96 5.31 17.63 -1.16
N GLU A 97 5.19 16.30 -1.11
CA GLU A 97 5.21 15.45 -2.30
C GLU A 97 4.20 14.31 -2.12
N ARG A 98 3.44 14.04 -3.17
CA ARG A 98 2.51 12.90 -3.26
C ARG A 98 3.03 11.93 -4.30
N ALA A 99 2.52 10.71 -4.24
CA ALA A 99 2.72 9.73 -5.31
C ALA A 99 4.19 9.50 -5.71
N ARG A 100 5.08 9.45 -4.73
CA ARG A 100 6.48 9.13 -5.00
C ARG A 100 6.61 7.72 -5.56
N VAL A 101 7.49 7.59 -6.55
CA VAL A 101 7.80 6.28 -7.12
C VAL A 101 8.70 5.50 -6.16
N LEU A 102 8.21 4.38 -5.66
CA LEU A 102 8.95 3.47 -4.81
C LEU A 102 9.95 2.66 -5.65
N ALA A 103 11.22 3.05 -5.61
CA ALA A 103 12.28 2.47 -6.45
C ALA A 103 12.34 0.94 -6.34
N GLY A 104 12.33 0.39 -5.13
CA GLY A 104 12.36 -1.05 -4.90
C GLY A 104 11.13 -1.77 -5.47
N ARG A 105 9.93 -1.19 -5.29
CA ARG A 105 8.69 -1.75 -5.85
C ARG A 105 8.69 -1.70 -7.37
N LEU A 106 9.13 -0.58 -7.96
CA LEU A 106 9.21 -0.46 -9.41
C LEU A 106 10.21 -1.44 -10.01
N GLN A 107 11.36 -1.67 -9.38
CA GLN A 107 12.34 -2.65 -9.82
C GLN A 107 11.76 -4.07 -9.83
N VAL A 108 11.17 -4.52 -8.72
CA VAL A 108 10.51 -5.83 -8.61
C VAL A 108 9.45 -5.99 -9.68
N LEU A 109 8.62 -4.96 -9.88
CA LEU A 109 7.55 -4.99 -10.87
C LEU A 109 8.07 -5.09 -12.30
N LYS A 110 9.08 -4.28 -12.67
CA LYS A 110 9.66 -4.31 -14.04
C LYS A 110 10.33 -5.66 -14.35
N MET A 111 10.95 -6.30 -13.37
CA MET A 111 11.54 -7.65 -13.55
C MET A 111 10.48 -8.73 -13.82
N GLY A 112 9.31 -8.63 -13.19
CA GLY A 112 8.22 -9.61 -13.31
C GLY A 112 7.05 -9.17 -14.20
N LEU A 113 7.13 -8.07 -14.94
CA LEU A 113 5.97 -7.45 -15.61
C LEU A 113 5.26 -8.37 -16.62
N ARG A 114 5.99 -9.36 -17.18
CA ARG A 114 5.41 -10.35 -18.11
C ARG A 114 4.48 -11.35 -17.40
N THR A 115 4.59 -11.48 -16.10
CA THR A 115 3.77 -12.37 -15.26
C THR A 115 2.77 -11.59 -14.44
N ALA A 116 2.44 -10.37 -14.87
CA ALA A 116 1.45 -9.54 -14.21
C ALA A 116 0.12 -10.27 -14.09
N ILE A 117 -0.46 -10.20 -12.91
CA ILE A 117 -1.75 -10.82 -12.60
C ILE A 117 -2.86 -9.93 -13.19
N PRO A 118 -3.87 -10.47 -13.90
CA PRO A 118 -5.01 -9.69 -14.35
C PRO A 118 -5.65 -8.90 -13.20
N PHE A 119 -6.16 -7.70 -13.48
CA PHE A 119 -6.73 -6.83 -12.44
C PHE A 119 -7.84 -7.52 -11.66
N GLU A 120 -8.78 -8.13 -12.37
CA GLU A 120 -9.88 -8.82 -11.73
C GLU A 120 -9.39 -9.93 -10.79
N ASP A 121 -8.42 -10.74 -11.23
CA ASP A 121 -7.87 -11.85 -10.46
C ASP A 121 -7.17 -11.34 -9.19
N LEU A 122 -6.32 -10.30 -9.30
CA LEU A 122 -5.63 -9.74 -8.13
C LEU A 122 -6.61 -9.04 -7.17
N MET A 123 -7.57 -8.30 -7.71
CA MET A 123 -8.54 -7.53 -6.93
C MET A 123 -9.53 -8.40 -6.16
N THR A 124 -9.78 -9.63 -6.61
CA THR A 124 -10.72 -10.56 -6.00
C THR A 124 -10.05 -11.74 -5.29
N GLN A 125 -8.72 -11.75 -5.21
CA GLN A 125 -7.96 -12.80 -4.55
C GLN A 125 -8.35 -12.98 -3.08
N ALA A 126 -8.48 -14.23 -2.67
CA ALA A 126 -8.64 -14.58 -1.25
C ALA A 126 -7.35 -14.26 -0.46
N PRO A 127 -7.45 -14.02 0.86
CA PRO A 127 -6.29 -13.70 1.72
C PRO A 127 -5.12 -14.68 1.57
N ALA A 128 -5.39 -15.98 1.62
CA ALA A 128 -4.36 -17.01 1.51
C ALA A 128 -3.65 -17.01 0.14
N GLU A 129 -4.38 -16.67 -0.92
CA GLU A 129 -3.82 -16.57 -2.27
C GLU A 129 -2.89 -15.37 -2.41
N PHE A 130 -3.22 -14.22 -1.80
CA PHE A 130 -2.37 -13.04 -1.87
C PHE A 130 -1.00 -13.30 -1.24
N TYR A 131 -0.95 -13.97 -0.10
CA TYR A 131 0.29 -14.31 0.60
C TYR A 131 0.99 -15.60 0.11
N SER A 132 0.52 -16.19 -0.99
CA SER A 132 1.19 -17.34 -1.62
C SER A 132 1.98 -16.94 -2.87
N GLY A 133 2.98 -17.72 -3.25
CA GLY A 133 3.77 -17.50 -4.46
C GLY A 133 4.61 -16.21 -4.41
N PRO A 134 4.64 -15.38 -5.47
CA PRO A 134 5.53 -14.23 -5.57
C PRO A 134 4.97 -13.01 -4.80
N VAL A 135 4.94 -13.07 -3.48
CA VAL A 135 4.34 -12.04 -2.60
C VAL A 135 4.93 -10.65 -2.86
N ALA A 136 6.26 -10.53 -2.97
CA ALA A 136 6.91 -9.25 -3.24
C ALA A 136 6.43 -8.60 -4.57
N PHE A 137 6.16 -9.42 -5.58
CA PHE A 137 5.61 -8.96 -6.85
C PHE A 137 4.16 -8.48 -6.69
N LYS A 138 3.34 -9.19 -5.92
CA LYS A 138 1.95 -8.78 -5.67
C LYS A 138 1.85 -7.44 -4.93
N TYR A 139 2.73 -7.20 -3.95
CA TYR A 139 2.87 -5.89 -3.31
C TYR A 139 3.23 -4.80 -4.33
N ALA A 140 4.24 -5.07 -5.17
CA ALA A 140 4.68 -4.13 -6.19
C ALA A 140 3.58 -3.85 -7.23
N GLN A 141 2.84 -4.87 -7.65
CA GLN A 141 1.71 -4.72 -8.56
C GLN A 141 0.57 -3.94 -7.91
N ALA A 142 0.17 -4.29 -6.68
CA ALA A 142 -0.88 -3.60 -5.93
C ALA A 142 -0.56 -2.11 -5.74
N TRP A 143 0.66 -1.78 -5.30
CA TRP A 143 1.14 -0.40 -5.23
C TRP A 143 1.00 0.32 -6.58
N SER A 144 1.50 -0.29 -7.65
CA SER A 144 1.51 0.35 -8.98
C SER A 144 0.12 0.54 -9.56
N MET A 145 -0.82 -0.35 -9.26
CA MET A 145 -2.23 -0.20 -9.64
C MET A 145 -2.87 0.99 -8.93
N VAL A 146 -2.65 1.11 -7.61
CA VAL A 146 -3.13 2.28 -6.85
C VAL A 146 -2.52 3.56 -7.40
N HIS A 147 -1.20 3.58 -7.63
CA HIS A 147 -0.50 4.70 -8.23
C HIS A 147 -1.05 5.07 -9.61
N PHE A 148 -1.29 4.09 -10.47
CA PHE A 148 -1.91 4.29 -11.79
C PHE A 148 -3.32 4.90 -11.67
N PHE A 149 -4.17 4.36 -10.81
CA PHE A 149 -5.53 4.89 -10.66
C PHE A 149 -5.54 6.33 -10.16
N TYR A 150 -4.62 6.72 -9.29
CA TYR A 150 -4.57 8.08 -8.75
C TYR A 150 -3.87 9.07 -9.66
N GLU A 151 -2.79 8.67 -10.37
CA GLU A 151 -1.85 9.60 -11.00
C GLU A 151 -1.87 9.56 -12.53
N ALA A 152 -2.17 8.41 -13.15
CA ALA A 152 -2.14 8.32 -14.60
C ALA A 152 -3.12 9.28 -15.26
N SER A 153 -2.67 9.93 -16.33
CA SER A 153 -3.47 10.87 -17.11
C SER A 153 -4.13 11.97 -16.27
N GLY A 154 -3.40 12.49 -15.27
CA GLY A 154 -3.90 13.53 -14.38
C GLY A 154 -5.00 13.08 -13.42
N GLY A 155 -5.03 11.80 -13.07
CA GLY A 155 -6.03 11.24 -12.15
C GLY A 155 -7.34 10.85 -12.85
N ARG A 156 -7.34 10.66 -14.16
CA ARG A 156 -8.53 10.25 -14.95
C ARG A 156 -9.21 8.99 -14.38
N TYR A 157 -8.44 8.07 -13.82
CA TYR A 157 -8.96 6.79 -13.31
C TYR A 157 -9.29 6.80 -11.83
N ARG A 158 -9.03 7.90 -11.12
CA ARG A 158 -9.32 8.06 -9.68
C ARG A 158 -10.76 7.69 -9.30
N PRO A 159 -11.80 8.09 -10.07
CA PRO A 159 -13.17 7.71 -9.74
C PRO A 159 -13.39 6.20 -9.60
N ARG A 160 -12.61 5.36 -10.31
CA ARG A 160 -12.72 3.89 -10.26
C ARG A 160 -12.25 3.34 -8.91
N ILE A 161 -11.05 3.70 -8.48
CA ILE A 161 -10.51 3.22 -7.20
C ILE A 161 -11.30 3.78 -6.01
N GLU A 162 -11.80 5.01 -6.12
CA GLU A 162 -12.68 5.59 -5.11
C GLU A 162 -14.05 4.88 -5.05
N ALA A 163 -14.62 4.49 -6.20
CA ALA A 163 -15.85 3.70 -6.24
C ALA A 163 -15.65 2.32 -5.61
N TYR A 164 -14.50 1.67 -5.90
CA TYR A 164 -14.11 0.41 -5.27
C TYR A 164 -14.03 0.55 -3.74
N GLY A 165 -13.32 1.55 -3.24
CA GLY A 165 -13.19 1.82 -1.81
C GLY A 165 -14.53 2.15 -1.14
N ARG A 166 -15.41 2.94 -1.79
CA ARG A 166 -16.77 3.23 -1.28
C ARG A 166 -17.62 1.97 -1.19
N ALA A 167 -17.57 1.09 -2.19
CA ALA A 167 -18.33 -0.17 -2.17
C ALA A 167 -17.88 -1.05 -1.00
N LEU A 168 -16.56 -1.21 -0.78
CA LEU A 168 -16.01 -1.93 0.37
C LEU A 168 -16.46 -1.31 1.71
N ALA A 169 -16.38 0.02 1.84
CA ALA A 169 -16.82 0.73 3.04
C ALA A 169 -18.32 0.57 3.31
N SER A 170 -19.11 0.32 2.27
CA SER A 170 -20.54 0.01 2.36
C SER A 170 -20.84 -1.46 2.60
N GLY A 171 -19.80 -2.31 2.80
CA GLY A 171 -19.96 -3.72 3.15
C GLY A 171 -19.91 -4.70 1.96
N ALA A 172 -19.63 -4.23 0.75
CA ALA A 172 -19.42 -5.13 -0.38
C ALA A 172 -18.17 -6.00 -0.15
N ASP A 173 -18.19 -7.22 -0.63
CA ASP A 173 -16.99 -8.04 -0.74
C ASP A 173 -16.11 -7.60 -1.92
N ALA A 174 -14.98 -8.27 -2.11
CA ALA A 174 -14.02 -7.94 -3.17
C ALA A 174 -14.65 -7.99 -4.58
N ARG A 175 -15.48 -9.00 -4.84
CA ARG A 175 -16.19 -9.18 -6.11
C ARG A 175 -17.22 -8.08 -6.33
N GLY A 176 -18.07 -7.81 -5.36
CA GLY A 176 -19.07 -6.75 -5.43
C GLY A 176 -18.45 -5.35 -5.59
N ALA A 177 -17.31 -5.10 -4.92
CA ALA A 177 -16.58 -3.84 -5.08
C ALA A 177 -15.97 -3.71 -6.49
N PHE A 178 -15.42 -4.81 -7.03
CA PHE A 178 -14.91 -4.83 -8.40
C PHE A 178 -16.03 -4.53 -9.40
N GLU A 179 -17.16 -5.21 -9.31
CA GLU A 179 -18.31 -4.98 -10.19
C GLU A 179 -18.84 -3.55 -10.07
N ALA A 180 -18.93 -2.99 -8.87
CA ALA A 180 -19.39 -1.62 -8.66
C ALA A 180 -18.45 -0.57 -9.30
N ALA A 181 -17.15 -0.84 -9.33
CA ALA A 181 -16.15 0.09 -9.87
C ALA A 181 -15.89 -0.07 -11.37
N PHE A 182 -16.06 -1.27 -11.93
CA PHE A 182 -15.58 -1.63 -13.26
C PHE A 182 -16.64 -2.19 -14.21
N ARG A 183 -17.92 -2.25 -13.80
CA ARG A 183 -19.03 -2.82 -14.63
C ARG A 183 -19.09 -2.26 -16.05
N ASP A 184 -18.81 -0.98 -16.22
CA ASP A 184 -18.87 -0.25 -17.49
C ASP A 184 -17.48 0.05 -18.07
N ALA A 185 -16.43 -0.61 -17.57
CA ALA A 185 -15.06 -0.37 -17.96
C ALA A 185 -14.55 -1.46 -18.92
N ASP A 186 -13.74 -1.03 -19.89
CA ASP A 186 -12.85 -1.96 -20.60
C ASP A 186 -11.64 -2.29 -19.71
N VAL A 187 -11.80 -3.30 -18.86
CA VAL A 187 -10.74 -3.72 -17.91
C VAL A 187 -9.47 -4.14 -18.63
N LYS A 188 -9.57 -4.82 -19.78
CA LYS A 188 -8.39 -5.20 -20.58
C LYS A 188 -7.68 -4.00 -21.18
N GLY A 189 -8.44 -3.00 -21.60
CA GLY A 189 -7.88 -1.72 -22.03
C GLY A 189 -7.14 -1.00 -20.88
N LEU A 190 -7.73 -0.97 -19.68
CA LEU A 190 -7.09 -0.41 -18.48
C LEU A 190 -5.80 -1.16 -18.10
N GLU A 191 -5.78 -2.49 -18.18
CA GLU A 191 -4.59 -3.30 -17.95
C GLU A 191 -3.47 -2.97 -18.95
N LYS A 192 -3.82 -2.80 -20.23
CA LYS A 192 -2.86 -2.39 -21.25
C LYS A 192 -2.29 -1.00 -20.97
N GLU A 193 -3.14 -0.03 -20.63
CA GLU A 193 -2.72 1.33 -20.28
C GLU A 193 -1.85 1.33 -19.01
N TRP A 194 -2.19 0.52 -18.01
CA TRP A 194 -1.36 0.34 -16.82
C TRP A 194 0.01 -0.26 -17.14
N LEU A 195 0.08 -1.26 -18.02
CA LEU A 195 1.37 -1.83 -18.46
C LEU A 195 2.25 -0.78 -19.17
N GLU A 196 1.67 0.05 -20.01
CA GLU A 196 2.36 1.15 -20.68
C GLU A 196 2.83 2.20 -19.66
N TYR A 197 1.97 2.55 -18.71
CA TYR A 197 2.27 3.44 -17.59
C TYR A 197 3.46 2.96 -16.77
N VAL A 198 3.46 1.70 -16.31
CA VAL A 198 4.55 1.13 -15.53
C VAL A 198 5.87 1.10 -16.29
N ARG A 199 5.84 0.83 -17.60
CA ARG A 199 7.05 0.87 -18.44
C ARG A 199 7.66 2.26 -18.51
N ALA A 200 6.80 3.28 -18.59
CA ALA A 200 7.20 4.68 -18.66
C ALA A 200 7.60 5.27 -17.28
N LEU A 201 7.19 4.63 -16.19
CA LEU A 201 7.47 5.13 -14.84
C LEU A 201 8.98 5.09 -14.55
N GLU A 202 9.52 6.19 -14.05
CA GLU A 202 10.94 6.31 -13.69
C GLU A 202 11.08 6.75 -12.23
N VAL A 203 12.16 6.30 -11.59
CA VAL A 203 12.54 6.81 -10.28
C VAL A 203 13.15 8.19 -10.48
N PRO A 204 12.65 9.24 -9.81
CA PRO A 204 13.26 10.55 -9.89
C PRO A 204 14.76 10.47 -9.53
N ARG A 205 15.60 11.11 -10.34
CA ARG A 205 17.03 11.26 -9.99
C ARG A 205 17.13 12.18 -8.78
N LYS A 206 17.89 11.75 -7.79
CA LYS A 206 18.22 12.58 -6.61
C LYS A 206 19.08 13.75 -7.01
#